data_896617606795f8a0ce91eb6ed0a8d2b5
#
_entry.id   896617606795f8a0ce91eb6ed0a8d2b5
#
_cell.length_a   1.000
_cell.length_b   1.000
_cell.length_c   1.000
_cell.angle_alpha   90.00
_cell.angle_beta   90.00
_cell.angle_gamma   90.00
#
_symmetry.space_group_name_H-M   'P 1'
#
loop_
_entity.id
_entity.type
_entity.pdbx_description
1 polymer ?
#
loop_
_entity_poly.entity_id
_entity_poly.type
_entity_poly.pdbx_seq_one_letter_code
_entity_poly.pdbx_strand_id
1 'polypeptide(L)'
;MSHFLFVAGALRERTSEESAELQLGHGLWGLCTGLIRTNLQTYLDVQSHGLVYVLKVGLCAEFQILSPVLDFSVLDAFLSDELRTEARFGFVRIDEVRRLACSSVASQALLLNVLQIADQSELTRRLTLGMHRLTQAEYDAIMQGATGSGE
;
A
#
# COMPACT_ATOMS: atom_id res chain seq x y z
N MET A 1 -12.13 0.40 -12.84
CA MET A 1 -11.56 0.79 -11.52
C MET A 1 -10.61 -0.29 -11.05
N SER A 2 -9.39 0.05 -10.77
CA SER A 2 -8.38 -0.92 -10.31
C SER A 2 -8.17 -0.82 -8.80
N HIS A 3 -7.77 -1.93 -8.21
CA HIS A 3 -7.56 -2.04 -6.76
C HIS A 3 -6.18 -2.63 -6.50
N PHE A 4 -5.50 -2.09 -5.50
CA PHE A 4 -4.14 -2.49 -5.17
C PHE A 4 -3.97 -2.67 -3.66
N LEU A 5 -3.04 -3.55 -3.30
CA LEU A 5 -2.53 -3.67 -1.94
C LEU A 5 -1.09 -3.18 -1.96
N PHE A 6 -0.82 -2.11 -1.22
CA PHE A 6 0.52 -1.58 -1.06
C PHE A 6 1.10 -2.00 0.28
N VAL A 7 2.38 -2.32 0.30
CA VAL A 7 3.05 -2.81 1.50
C VAL A 7 4.13 -1.83 1.91
N ALA A 8 4.05 -1.35 3.15
CA ALA A 8 5.10 -0.52 3.74
C ALA A 8 6.05 -1.42 4.52
N GLY A 9 7.29 -1.50 4.06
CA GLY A 9 8.34 -2.23 4.74
C GLY A 9 9.26 -1.31 5.53
N ALA A 10 10.09 -1.91 6.40
CA ALA A 10 11.07 -1.15 7.17
C ALA A 10 12.15 -0.60 6.25
N LEU A 11 12.53 0.64 6.47
CA LEU A 11 13.61 1.31 5.77
C LEU A 11 14.79 1.52 6.72
N ARG A 12 15.93 1.90 6.14
CA ARG A 12 17.15 2.11 6.93
C ARG A 12 16.97 3.19 7.99
N GLU A 13 16.21 4.23 7.67
CA GLU A 13 16.09 5.45 8.48
C GLU A 13 14.82 5.51 9.30
N ARG A 14 13.87 4.60 9.05
CA ARG A 14 12.58 4.64 9.75
C ARG A 14 11.89 3.29 9.69
N THR A 15 10.97 3.07 10.64
CA THR A 15 10.17 1.84 10.67
C THR A 15 9.14 1.84 9.55
N SER A 16 8.55 0.67 9.29
CA SER A 16 7.48 0.56 8.30
C SER A 16 6.28 1.43 8.67
N GLU A 17 5.92 1.52 9.95
CA GLU A 17 4.84 2.38 10.41
C GLU A 17 5.16 3.86 10.21
N GLU A 18 6.37 4.27 10.57
CA GLU A 18 6.81 5.66 10.36
C GLU A 18 6.78 6.04 8.89
N SER A 19 7.24 5.14 8.01
CA SER A 19 7.23 5.37 6.56
C SER A 19 5.80 5.52 6.03
N ALA A 20 4.90 4.64 6.44
CA ALA A 20 3.50 4.71 6.01
C ALA A 20 2.83 6.00 6.47
N GLU A 21 3.00 6.37 7.75
CA GLU A 21 2.41 7.59 8.30
C GLU A 21 2.95 8.85 7.61
N LEU A 22 4.23 8.87 7.30
CA LEU A 22 4.85 9.98 6.59
C LEU A 22 4.23 10.18 5.21
N GLN A 23 4.11 9.10 4.44
CA GLN A 23 3.53 9.14 3.10
C GLN A 23 2.05 9.54 3.14
N LEU A 24 1.28 8.92 4.02
CA LEU A 24 -0.14 9.25 4.18
C LEU A 24 -0.33 10.71 4.60
N GLY A 25 0.51 11.20 5.49
CA GLY A 25 0.46 12.59 5.97
C GLY A 25 0.74 13.62 4.88
N HIS A 26 1.54 13.26 3.88
CA HIS A 26 1.83 14.13 2.74
C HIS A 26 0.88 13.93 1.56
N GLY A 27 -0.09 13.01 1.68
CA GLY A 27 -1.05 12.77 0.61
C GLY A 27 -0.43 12.15 -0.63
N LEU A 28 0.58 11.30 -0.45
CA LEU A 28 1.21 10.59 -1.56
C LEU A 28 1.63 9.18 -1.15
N TRP A 29 1.84 8.33 -2.13
CA TRP A 29 2.42 7.01 -1.90
C TRP A 29 3.57 6.80 -2.86
N GLY A 30 4.74 6.52 -2.31
CA GLY A 30 5.97 6.39 -3.08
C GLY A 30 6.14 5.00 -3.68
N LEU A 31 6.82 4.96 -4.81
CA LEU A 31 7.13 3.74 -5.53
C LEU A 31 8.63 3.46 -5.34
N CYS A 32 8.94 2.51 -4.47
CA CYS A 32 10.31 2.29 -4.04
C CYS A 32 11.11 1.34 -4.95
N THR A 33 10.46 0.69 -5.92
CA THR A 33 11.15 -0.15 -6.91
C THR A 33 10.61 0.13 -8.31
N GLY A 34 11.45 -0.17 -9.31
CA GLY A 34 11.03 -0.04 -10.70
C GLY A 34 9.91 -1.02 -11.07
N LEU A 35 9.88 -2.19 -10.46
CA LEU A 35 8.83 -3.18 -10.70
C LEU A 35 7.46 -2.67 -10.24
N ILE A 36 7.40 -2.05 -9.07
CA ILE A 36 6.16 -1.45 -8.56
C ILE A 36 5.69 -0.36 -9.52
N ARG A 37 6.59 0.50 -9.96
CA ARG A 37 6.26 1.57 -10.90
C ARG A 37 5.69 1.01 -12.21
N THR A 38 6.35 0.03 -12.79
CA THR A 38 5.91 -0.58 -14.05
C THR A 38 4.54 -1.22 -13.91
N ASN A 39 4.33 -1.99 -12.85
CA ASN A 39 3.05 -2.66 -12.61
C ASN A 39 1.92 -1.65 -12.37
N LEU A 40 2.20 -0.63 -11.57
CA LEU A 40 1.19 0.38 -11.30
C LEU A 40 0.81 1.15 -12.56
N GLN A 41 1.78 1.57 -13.36
CA GLN A 41 1.52 2.26 -14.64
C GLN A 41 0.66 1.41 -15.58
N THR A 42 0.88 0.10 -15.59
CA THR A 42 0.16 -0.80 -16.48
C THR A 42 -1.32 -0.90 -16.13
N TYR A 43 -1.66 -0.91 -14.84
CA TYR A 43 -3.02 -1.21 -14.37
C TYR A 43 -3.76 -0.03 -13.77
N LEU A 44 -3.08 1.11 -13.60
CA LEU A 44 -3.69 2.29 -12.98
C LEU A 44 -4.74 2.91 -13.91
N ASP A 45 -5.92 3.16 -13.38
CA ASP A 45 -6.98 3.83 -14.11
C ASP A 45 -7.64 4.89 -13.22
N VAL A 46 -8.68 5.53 -13.74
CA VAL A 46 -9.42 6.56 -13.02
C VAL A 46 -10.07 5.95 -11.77
N GLN A 47 -9.94 6.62 -10.64
CA GLN A 47 -10.54 6.21 -9.36
C GLN A 47 -10.01 4.89 -8.81
N SER A 48 -8.76 4.56 -9.11
CA SER A 48 -8.12 3.39 -8.49
C SER A 48 -8.02 3.58 -6.98
N HIS A 49 -8.16 2.48 -6.24
CA HIS A 49 -8.06 2.47 -4.78
C HIS A 49 -6.90 1.62 -4.32
N GLY A 50 -6.37 1.94 -3.15
CA GLY A 50 -5.32 1.17 -2.53
C GLY A 50 -5.58 0.90 -1.07
N LEU A 51 -5.12 -0.26 -0.62
CA LEU A 51 -5.04 -0.62 0.78
C LEU A 51 -3.59 -0.63 1.20
N VAL A 52 -3.30 -0.19 2.41
CA VAL A 52 -1.95 -0.16 2.96
C VAL A 52 -1.81 -1.22 4.03
N TYR A 53 -0.90 -2.16 3.80
CA TYR A 53 -0.46 -3.13 4.79
C TYR A 53 0.92 -2.70 5.30
N VAL A 54 1.02 -2.50 6.61
CA VAL A 54 2.28 -2.14 7.25
C VAL A 54 2.85 -3.40 7.90
N LEU A 55 4.06 -3.79 7.50
CA LEU A 55 4.70 -4.99 8.05
C LEU A 55 4.79 -4.89 9.57
N LYS A 56 4.41 -5.97 10.25
CA LYS A 56 4.35 -6.11 11.72
C LYS A 56 3.24 -5.31 12.40
N VAL A 57 2.47 -4.51 11.66
CA VAL A 57 1.38 -3.70 12.23
C VAL A 57 0.03 -4.18 11.71
N GLY A 58 -0.13 -4.38 10.40
CA GLY A 58 -1.35 -4.84 9.79
C GLY A 58 -1.92 -3.88 8.77
N LEU A 59 -3.15 -4.11 8.35
CA LEU A 59 -3.88 -3.24 7.44
C LEU A 59 -4.23 -1.95 8.18
N CYS A 60 -3.77 -0.81 7.68
CA CYS A 60 -3.89 0.45 8.41
C CYS A 60 -4.66 1.55 7.69
N ALA A 61 -4.84 1.48 6.38
CA ALA A 61 -5.52 2.57 5.66
C ALA A 61 -6.06 2.11 4.31
N GLU A 62 -7.09 2.81 3.87
CA GLU A 62 -7.61 2.77 2.51
C GLU A 62 -7.48 4.16 1.91
N PHE A 63 -7.01 4.25 0.68
CA PHE A 63 -6.93 5.53 -0.02
C PHE A 63 -7.40 5.42 -1.46
N GLN A 64 -7.76 6.58 -2.03
CA GLN A 64 -8.04 6.71 -3.45
C GLN A 64 -6.82 7.31 -4.13
N ILE A 65 -6.47 6.81 -5.31
CA ILE A 65 -5.36 7.33 -6.10
C ILE A 65 -5.88 8.47 -6.97
N LEU A 66 -5.26 9.64 -6.86
CA LEU A 66 -5.74 10.87 -7.47
C LEU A 66 -4.96 11.29 -8.72
N SER A 67 -3.83 10.64 -9.01
CA SER A 67 -2.97 11.06 -10.11
C SER A 67 -2.40 9.86 -10.85
N PRO A 68 -1.91 10.07 -12.08
CA PRO A 68 -1.03 9.07 -12.70
C PRO A 68 0.27 8.97 -11.92
N VAL A 69 1.13 8.05 -12.31
CA VAL A 69 2.46 7.94 -11.72
C VAL A 69 3.25 9.21 -12.08
N LEU A 70 3.78 9.88 -11.06
CA LEU A 70 4.57 11.11 -11.20
C LEU A 70 6.03 10.81 -10.92
N ASP A 71 6.93 11.54 -11.57
CA ASP A 71 8.37 11.37 -11.37
C ASP A 71 8.80 11.98 -10.05
N PHE A 72 9.85 11.39 -9.45
CA PHE A 72 10.47 11.91 -8.23
C PHE A 72 10.81 13.40 -8.35
N SER A 73 11.23 13.85 -9.52
CA SER A 73 11.59 15.24 -9.77
C SER A 73 10.47 16.25 -9.61
N VAL A 74 9.21 15.79 -9.55
CA VAL A 74 8.05 16.65 -9.33
C VAL A 74 7.97 17.11 -7.87
N LEU A 75 8.57 16.35 -6.94
CA LEU A 75 8.57 16.72 -5.53
C LEU A 75 9.44 17.95 -5.28
N ASP A 76 9.00 18.81 -4.37
CA ASP A 76 9.83 19.95 -3.95
C ASP A 76 11.08 19.45 -3.19
N ALA A 77 12.04 20.34 -2.96
CA ALA A 77 13.33 19.98 -2.38
C ALA A 77 13.19 19.33 -0.99
N PHE A 78 12.26 19.83 -0.17
CA PHE A 78 12.04 19.29 1.19
C PHE A 78 11.48 17.86 1.11
N LEU A 79 10.41 17.66 0.33
CA LEU A 79 9.78 16.34 0.21
C LEU A 79 10.67 15.34 -0.50
N SER A 80 11.42 15.76 -1.51
CA SER A 80 12.32 14.85 -2.22
C SER A 80 13.44 14.36 -1.32
N ASP A 81 13.93 15.21 -0.41
CA ASP A 81 14.95 14.80 0.54
C ASP A 81 14.36 13.84 1.59
N GLU A 82 13.17 14.16 2.10
CA GLU A 82 12.50 13.36 3.14
C GLU A 82 12.04 12.00 2.62
N LEU A 83 11.56 11.93 1.38
CA LEU A 83 10.95 10.72 0.78
C LEU A 83 11.85 10.06 -0.25
N ARG A 84 13.16 10.30 -0.20
CA ARG A 84 14.11 9.79 -1.19
C ARG A 84 14.00 8.29 -1.41
N THR A 85 13.87 7.52 -0.34
CA THR A 85 13.79 6.07 -0.45
C THR A 85 12.40 5.62 -0.88
N GLU A 86 11.36 6.16 -0.26
CA GLU A 86 9.98 5.76 -0.55
C GLU A 86 9.58 6.08 -1.99
N ALA A 87 9.95 7.25 -2.49
CA ALA A 87 9.54 7.74 -3.79
C ALA A 87 10.65 7.66 -4.85
N ARG A 88 11.62 6.80 -4.65
CA ARG A 88 12.81 6.70 -5.52
C ARG A 88 12.45 6.53 -6.98
N PHE A 89 11.42 5.77 -7.30
CA PHE A 89 10.98 5.49 -8.67
C PHE A 89 9.70 6.24 -9.02
N GLY A 90 9.34 7.26 -8.24
CA GLY A 90 8.16 8.06 -8.48
C GLY A 90 7.12 7.91 -7.37
N PHE A 91 5.97 8.46 -7.59
CA PHE A 91 4.89 8.43 -6.60
C PHE A 91 3.53 8.67 -7.27
N VAL A 92 2.47 8.42 -6.52
CA VAL A 92 1.11 8.83 -6.88
C VAL A 92 0.56 9.73 -5.78
N ARG A 93 -0.28 10.68 -6.13
CA ARG A 93 -1.03 11.46 -5.15
C ARG A 93 -2.22 10.65 -4.70
N ILE A 94 -2.53 10.73 -3.40
CA ILE A 94 -3.58 9.94 -2.79
C ILE A 94 -4.46 10.80 -1.89
N ASP A 95 -5.69 10.32 -1.68
CA ASP A 95 -6.60 10.87 -0.68
C ASP A 95 -7.01 9.73 0.25
N GLU A 96 -6.74 9.90 1.55
CA GLU A 96 -7.06 8.88 2.53
C GLU A 96 -8.58 8.81 2.71
N VAL A 97 -9.16 7.63 2.47
CA VAL A 97 -10.60 7.41 2.59
C VAL A 97 -10.95 7.05 4.05
N ARG A 98 -10.16 6.15 4.66
CA ARG A 98 -10.38 5.76 6.06
C ARG A 98 -9.14 5.13 6.65
N ARG A 99 -9.05 5.17 7.98
CA ARG A 99 -8.08 4.40 8.74
C ARG A 99 -8.67 3.05 9.11
N LEU A 100 -7.81 2.04 9.12
CA LEU A 100 -8.17 0.68 9.50
C LEU A 100 -7.38 0.31 10.75
N ALA A 101 -7.98 -0.51 11.61
CA ALA A 101 -7.34 -0.96 12.85
C ALA A 101 -7.32 -2.49 12.91
N CYS A 102 -6.82 -3.10 11.84
CA CYS A 102 -6.76 -4.56 11.72
C CYS A 102 -5.35 -5.02 12.12
N SER A 103 -5.24 -5.76 13.22
CA SER A 103 -3.94 -6.19 13.74
C SER A 103 -3.15 -7.02 12.73
N SER A 104 -1.84 -7.17 13.00
CA SER A 104 -0.96 -7.96 12.15
C SER A 104 -1.47 -9.40 12.01
N VAL A 105 -1.86 -10.03 13.11
CA VAL A 105 -2.34 -11.42 13.11
C VAL A 105 -3.65 -11.53 12.32
N ALA A 106 -4.62 -10.65 12.58
CA ALA A 106 -5.88 -10.66 11.87
C ALA A 106 -5.72 -10.35 10.39
N SER A 107 -4.84 -9.40 10.07
CA SER A 107 -4.56 -9.03 8.68
C SER A 107 -3.95 -10.18 7.89
N GLN A 108 -2.98 -10.89 8.48
CA GLN A 108 -2.35 -12.02 7.83
C GLN A 108 -3.35 -13.15 7.58
N ALA A 109 -4.18 -13.46 8.57
CA ALA A 109 -5.21 -14.49 8.42
C ALA A 109 -6.19 -14.13 7.31
N LEU A 110 -6.60 -12.86 7.26
CA LEU A 110 -7.52 -12.35 6.24
C LEU A 110 -6.90 -12.44 4.84
N LEU A 111 -5.65 -12.02 4.68
CA LEU A 111 -4.97 -12.07 3.39
C LEU A 111 -4.74 -13.51 2.92
N LEU A 112 -4.35 -14.42 3.81
CA LEU A 112 -4.21 -15.83 3.46
C LEU A 112 -5.52 -16.39 2.92
N ASN A 113 -6.63 -16.07 3.57
CA ASN A 113 -7.94 -16.57 3.17
C ASN A 113 -8.43 -15.94 1.86
N VAL A 114 -8.39 -14.62 1.75
CA VAL A 114 -8.92 -13.90 0.58
C VAL A 114 -8.10 -14.18 -0.66
N LEU A 115 -6.76 -14.15 -0.55
CA LEU A 115 -5.87 -14.37 -1.67
C LEU A 115 -5.63 -15.86 -1.95
N GLN A 116 -6.21 -16.74 -1.15
CA GLN A 116 -6.09 -18.19 -1.28
C GLN A 116 -4.63 -18.66 -1.30
N ILE A 117 -3.87 -18.13 -0.34
CA ILE A 117 -2.46 -18.47 -0.16
C ILE A 117 -2.35 -19.60 0.85
N ALA A 118 -1.57 -20.63 0.52
CA ALA A 118 -1.54 -21.87 1.29
C ALA A 118 -0.87 -21.72 2.65
N ASP A 119 0.19 -20.91 2.76
CA ASP A 119 0.94 -20.83 4.00
C ASP A 119 1.56 -19.45 4.21
N GLN A 120 2.03 -19.21 5.43
CA GLN A 120 2.61 -17.95 5.87
C GLN A 120 3.87 -17.57 5.10
N SER A 121 4.69 -18.54 4.73
CA SER A 121 5.93 -18.30 3.98
C SER A 121 5.63 -17.71 2.61
N GLU A 122 4.63 -18.23 1.94
CA GLU A 122 4.20 -17.72 0.63
C GLU A 122 3.64 -16.30 0.76
N LEU A 123 2.85 -16.03 1.80
CA LEU A 123 2.34 -14.68 2.05
C LEU A 123 3.48 -13.69 2.27
N THR A 124 4.43 -14.05 3.12
CA THR A 124 5.60 -13.20 3.39
C THR A 124 6.36 -12.90 2.09
N ARG A 125 6.57 -13.92 1.26
CA ARG A 125 7.25 -13.75 -0.01
C ARG A 125 6.51 -12.76 -0.93
N ARG A 126 5.19 -12.88 -1.01
CA ARG A 126 4.38 -11.97 -1.84
C ARG A 126 4.38 -10.55 -1.29
N LEU A 127 4.31 -10.39 0.01
CA LEU A 127 4.33 -9.06 0.64
C LEU A 127 5.65 -8.33 0.40
N THR A 128 6.76 -9.04 0.27
CA THR A 128 8.06 -8.39 0.00
C THR A 128 8.13 -7.75 -1.39
N LEU A 129 7.21 -8.07 -2.29
CA LEU A 129 7.15 -7.42 -3.59
C LEU A 129 6.63 -5.98 -3.52
N GLY A 130 6.03 -5.59 -2.41
CA GLY A 130 5.65 -4.20 -2.13
C GLY A 130 4.30 -3.75 -2.68
N MET A 131 3.76 -4.44 -3.67
CA MET A 131 2.45 -4.09 -4.22
C MET A 131 1.82 -5.32 -4.88
N HIS A 132 0.50 -5.45 -4.71
CA HIS A 132 -0.29 -6.48 -5.38
C HIS A 132 -1.54 -5.86 -6.01
N ARG A 133 -1.84 -6.31 -7.21
CA ARG A 133 -3.11 -5.98 -7.84
C ARG A 133 -4.18 -6.91 -7.28
N LEU A 134 -5.33 -6.33 -6.90
CA LEU A 134 -6.46 -7.08 -6.35
C LEU A 134 -7.63 -7.05 -7.33
N THR A 135 -8.42 -8.12 -7.36
CA THR A 135 -9.70 -8.08 -8.03
C THR A 135 -10.69 -7.30 -7.17
N GLN A 136 -11.80 -6.86 -7.77
CA GLN A 136 -12.87 -6.20 -7.02
C GLN A 136 -13.36 -7.08 -5.86
N ALA A 137 -13.56 -8.36 -6.12
CA ALA A 137 -14.03 -9.30 -5.11
C ALA A 137 -13.04 -9.45 -3.95
N GLU A 138 -11.75 -9.53 -4.26
CA GLU A 138 -10.69 -9.59 -3.24
C GLU A 138 -10.66 -8.32 -2.40
N TYR A 139 -10.74 -7.16 -3.03
CA TYR A 139 -10.73 -5.87 -2.34
C TYR A 139 -11.92 -5.77 -1.39
N ASP A 140 -13.12 -6.10 -1.88
CA ASP A 140 -14.34 -6.04 -1.06
C ASP A 140 -14.28 -7.01 0.12
N ALA A 141 -13.76 -8.22 -0.10
CA ALA A 141 -13.61 -9.21 0.97
C ALA A 141 -12.61 -8.76 2.03
N ILE A 142 -11.49 -8.17 1.61
CA ILE A 142 -10.50 -7.64 2.56
C ILE A 142 -11.10 -6.50 3.37
N MET A 143 -11.79 -5.57 2.72
CA MET A 143 -12.42 -4.45 3.41
C MET A 143 -13.48 -4.90 4.39
N GLN A 144 -14.29 -5.87 4.02
CA GLN A 144 -15.32 -6.42 4.91
C GLN A 144 -14.68 -7.05 6.13
N GLY A 145 -13.65 -7.85 5.95
CA GLY A 145 -12.93 -8.48 7.06
C GLY A 145 -12.22 -7.48 7.96
N ALA A 146 -11.64 -6.43 7.38
CA ALA A 146 -10.89 -5.43 8.12
C ALA A 146 -11.79 -4.45 8.88
N THR A 147 -13.02 -4.20 8.41
CA THR A 147 -13.92 -3.21 9.01
C THR A 147 -15.07 -3.83 9.79
N GLY A 148 -15.55 -5.00 9.40
CA GLY A 148 -16.69 -5.65 10.02
C GLY A 148 -16.35 -6.56 11.18
N SER A 149 -15.10 -6.95 11.31
CA SER A 149 -14.68 -7.93 12.33
C SER A 149 -14.74 -7.42 13.76
N GLY A 150 -14.90 -6.12 13.96
CA GLY A 150 -15.01 -5.51 15.27
C GLY A 150 -16.43 -5.43 15.82
N GLU A 151 -17.37 -5.90 15.07
CA GLU A 151 -18.78 -5.84 15.45
C GLU A 151 -19.23 -7.09 16.19
#